data_c871cea6b5a3748c992ea94692735171
#
_entry.id   c871cea6b5a3748c992ea94692735171
#
_cell.length_a   1.000
_cell.length_b   1.000
_cell.length_c   1.000
_cell.angle_alpha   90.00
_cell.angle_beta   90.00
_cell.angle_gamma   90.00
#
_symmetry.space_group_name_H-M   'P 1'
#
loop_
_entity.id
_entity.type
_entity.pdbx_description
1 polymer ?
#
loop_
_entity_poly.entity_id
_entity_poly.type
_entity_poly.pdbx_seq_one_letter_code
_entity_poly.pdbx_strand_id
1 'polypeptide(L)'
;SLRDFNSEKNKKTIDLFYFNFISNEYLLEKLNEKIIILNPILIRLLVQADKIVQLFIGKNNTHEIDNEITSKDLKGLVHKYAPHIEFTQHENEEGKKLLKNLGVQRDEKYLCLLVRDSAYLNEYFPGRDWSYHSYRDSNIKNYSNGIKYLLDEGYWIIRMGKATNQKLDISHERLIDYSLSEYKSDFFDIWLMANCYFCI
;
A
#
# COMPACT_ATOMS: atom_id res chain seq x y z
N SER A 1 -6.96 13.73 -8.84
CA SER A 1 -7.00 13.95 -7.38
C SER A 1 -8.45 14.16 -6.94
N LEU A 2 -8.76 13.99 -5.64
CA LEU A 2 -10.08 14.27 -5.07
C LEU A 2 -10.52 15.74 -5.32
N ARG A 3 -9.55 16.66 -5.43
CA ARG A 3 -9.81 18.06 -5.80
C ARG A 3 -10.35 18.23 -7.24
N ASP A 4 -9.95 17.38 -8.17
CA ASP A 4 -10.39 17.47 -9.56
C ASP A 4 -11.78 16.88 -9.77
N PHE A 5 -12.23 16.01 -8.87
CA PHE A 5 -13.60 15.48 -8.88
C PHE A 5 -14.64 16.60 -8.65
N ASN A 6 -14.25 17.65 -7.93
CA ASN A 6 -15.10 18.80 -7.59
C ASN A 6 -14.84 20.05 -8.45
N SER A 7 -13.90 20.01 -9.41
CA SER A 7 -13.53 21.16 -10.23
C SER A 7 -14.65 21.67 -11.14
N GLU A 8 -15.70 20.90 -11.36
CA GLU A 8 -16.85 21.32 -12.15
C GLU A 8 -17.82 22.25 -11.40
N LYS A 9 -17.65 22.41 -10.10
CA LYS A 9 -18.48 23.36 -9.30
C LYS A 9 -17.54 24.21 -8.45
N ASN A 10 -17.53 25.50 -8.67
CA ASN A 10 -16.84 26.58 -7.93
C ASN A 10 -17.13 26.60 -6.41
N LYS A 11 -17.33 25.48 -5.76
CA LYS A 11 -17.55 25.36 -4.33
C LYS A 11 -16.24 24.96 -3.66
N LYS A 12 -15.77 25.76 -2.72
CA LYS A 12 -14.68 25.38 -1.80
C LYS A 12 -15.21 24.24 -0.93
N THR A 13 -14.70 23.01 -1.16
CA THR A 13 -14.98 21.85 -0.31
C THR A 13 -13.77 21.55 0.56
N ILE A 14 -14.02 21.02 1.74
CA ILE A 14 -13.00 20.48 2.63
C ILE A 14 -13.27 18.98 2.69
N ASP A 15 -12.31 18.20 2.19
CA ASP A 15 -12.41 16.76 2.20
C ASP A 15 -11.81 16.22 3.51
N LEU A 16 -12.62 15.44 4.23
CA LEU A 16 -12.25 14.84 5.51
C LEU A 16 -12.16 13.33 5.35
N PHE A 17 -11.10 12.75 5.89
CA PHE A 17 -10.83 11.32 5.80
C PHE A 17 -10.73 10.68 7.18
N TYR A 18 -10.96 9.38 7.26
CA TYR A 18 -10.68 8.57 8.44
C TYR A 18 -10.27 7.15 8.06
N PHE A 19 -9.50 6.53 8.91
CA PHE A 19 -9.10 5.13 8.78
C PHE A 19 -9.46 4.36 10.05
N ASN A 20 -10.08 3.19 9.89
CA ASN A 20 -10.37 2.31 11.03
C ASN A 20 -9.17 1.41 11.37
N PHE A 21 -8.29 1.18 10.41
CA PHE A 21 -7.11 0.35 10.54
C PHE A 21 -6.01 0.91 9.63
N ILE A 22 -4.80 0.95 10.16
CA ILE A 22 -3.62 1.45 9.47
C ILE A 22 -2.65 0.28 9.34
N SER A 23 -2.33 -0.11 8.12
CA SER A 23 -1.41 -1.20 7.83
C SER A 23 0.03 -0.73 7.65
N ASN A 24 0.24 0.56 7.41
CA ASN A 24 1.55 1.18 7.22
C ASN A 24 1.52 2.61 7.76
N GLU A 25 2.23 2.83 8.88
CA GLU A 25 2.25 4.11 9.59
C GLU A 25 2.97 5.21 8.79
N TYR A 26 4.06 4.86 8.09
CA TYR A 26 4.77 5.81 7.25
C TYR A 26 3.88 6.37 6.13
N LEU A 27 3.10 5.50 5.49
CA LEU A 27 2.14 5.96 4.47
C LEU A 27 1.07 6.88 5.05
N LEU A 28 0.62 6.61 6.29
CA LEU A 28 -0.31 7.50 6.99
C LEU A 28 0.31 8.88 7.24
N GLU A 29 1.56 8.94 7.70
CA GLU A 29 2.27 10.22 7.91
C GLU A 29 2.35 11.02 6.62
N LYS A 30 2.73 10.40 5.51
CA LYS A 30 2.76 11.04 4.19
C LYS A 30 1.38 11.51 3.70
N LEU A 31 0.34 10.74 3.97
CA LEU A 31 -1.04 11.16 3.65
C LEU A 31 -1.47 12.37 4.49
N ASN A 32 -1.12 12.42 5.77
CA ASN A 32 -1.42 13.56 6.66
C ASN A 32 -0.82 14.89 6.18
N GLU A 33 0.28 14.84 5.41
CA GLU A 33 0.84 16.06 4.80
C GLU A 33 -0.07 16.63 3.69
N LYS A 34 -0.96 15.85 3.12
CA LYS A 34 -1.74 16.19 1.93
C LYS A 34 -3.24 16.28 2.16
N ILE A 35 -3.77 15.53 3.10
CA ILE A 35 -5.21 15.43 3.38
C ILE A 35 -5.48 15.56 4.87
N ILE A 36 -6.71 15.96 5.22
CA ILE A 36 -7.13 16.09 6.60
C ILE A 36 -7.67 14.74 7.08
N ILE A 37 -6.95 14.09 7.98
CA ILE A 37 -7.35 12.83 8.58
C ILE A 37 -7.85 13.10 10.00
N LEU A 38 -9.07 12.69 10.28
CA LEU A 38 -9.72 12.89 11.58
C LEU A 38 -9.95 11.56 12.30
N ASN A 39 -10.17 11.68 13.59
CA ASN A 39 -10.54 10.52 14.39
C ASN A 39 -11.85 9.89 13.86
N PRO A 40 -11.91 8.54 13.69
CA PRO A 40 -13.09 7.84 13.18
C PRO A 40 -14.38 8.14 13.93
N ILE A 41 -14.31 8.33 15.26
CA ILE A 41 -15.49 8.65 16.09
C ILE A 41 -16.05 10.02 15.70
N LEU A 42 -15.17 11.03 15.54
CA LEU A 42 -15.58 12.38 15.15
C LEU A 42 -16.23 12.40 13.76
N ILE A 43 -15.65 11.71 12.78
CA ILE A 43 -16.24 11.63 11.44
C ILE A 43 -17.61 10.95 11.49
N ARG A 44 -17.76 9.85 12.24
CA ARG A 44 -19.06 9.19 12.38
C ARG A 44 -20.12 10.10 12.98
N LEU A 45 -19.76 10.92 13.97
CA LEU A 45 -20.68 11.93 14.53
C LEU A 45 -21.06 13.00 13.51
N LEU A 46 -20.11 13.50 12.72
CA LEU A 46 -20.37 14.45 11.65
C LEU A 46 -21.30 13.89 10.58
N VAL A 47 -21.07 12.65 10.14
CA VAL A 47 -21.93 11.94 9.18
C VAL A 47 -23.34 11.74 9.74
N GLN A 48 -23.49 11.40 11.02
CA GLN A 48 -24.83 11.27 11.63
C GLN A 48 -25.54 12.63 11.70
N ALA A 49 -24.83 13.69 12.09
CA ALA A 49 -25.37 15.04 12.09
C ALA A 49 -25.83 15.48 10.69
N ASP A 50 -25.03 15.20 9.66
CA ASP A 50 -25.36 15.50 8.27
C ASP A 50 -26.64 14.76 7.83
N LYS A 51 -26.75 13.45 8.14
CA LYS A 51 -27.97 12.68 7.85
C LYS A 51 -29.22 13.27 8.49
N ILE A 52 -29.12 13.74 9.74
CA ILE A 52 -30.23 14.39 10.43
C ILE A 52 -30.60 15.70 9.73
N VAL A 53 -29.64 16.54 9.40
CA VAL A 53 -29.85 17.80 8.68
C VAL A 53 -30.54 17.57 7.33
N GLN A 54 -30.13 16.54 6.59
CA GLN A 54 -30.69 16.18 5.30
C GLN A 54 -32.15 15.74 5.36
N LEU A 55 -32.60 15.10 6.46
CA LEU A 55 -34.01 14.79 6.68
C LEU A 55 -34.89 16.05 6.71
N PHE A 56 -34.36 17.18 7.21
CA PHE A 56 -35.09 18.43 7.29
C PHE A 56 -35.00 19.25 6.00
N ILE A 57 -33.89 19.15 5.26
CA ILE A 57 -33.67 19.98 4.06
C ILE A 57 -34.14 19.25 2.78
N GLY A 58 -34.39 17.93 2.84
CA GLY A 58 -34.89 17.16 1.70
C GLY A 58 -33.87 17.00 0.57
N LYS A 59 -32.57 17.13 0.83
CA LYS A 59 -31.51 16.96 -0.16
C LYS A 59 -30.93 15.54 -0.10
N ASN A 60 -30.61 14.95 -1.27
CA ASN A 60 -29.85 13.73 -1.37
C ASN A 60 -28.42 13.97 -0.85
N ASN A 61 -27.89 12.99 -0.13
CA ASN A 61 -26.54 13.02 0.41
C ASN A 61 -25.49 13.12 -0.71
N THR A 62 -24.85 14.29 -0.80
CA THR A 62 -23.76 14.53 -1.78
C THR A 62 -22.39 14.59 -1.10
N HIS A 63 -22.33 14.36 0.22
CA HIS A 63 -21.11 14.52 1.03
C HIS A 63 -20.38 13.22 1.29
N GLU A 64 -20.99 12.06 1.08
CA GLU A 64 -20.32 10.77 1.17
C GLU A 64 -19.85 10.34 -0.23
N ILE A 65 -18.59 9.96 -0.33
CA ILE A 65 -18.05 9.30 -1.53
C ILE A 65 -18.34 7.81 -1.40
N ASP A 66 -19.08 7.26 -2.34
CA ASP A 66 -19.37 5.84 -2.39
C ASP A 66 -18.10 5.04 -2.67
N ASN A 67 -17.69 4.25 -1.68
CA ASN A 67 -16.48 3.41 -1.74
C ASN A 67 -16.58 2.30 -2.82
N GLU A 68 -17.77 1.88 -3.22
CA GLU A 68 -17.93 0.86 -4.26
C GLU A 68 -17.45 1.36 -5.62
N ILE A 69 -17.63 2.65 -5.90
CA ILE A 69 -17.17 3.28 -7.13
C ILE A 69 -15.66 3.50 -7.15
N THR A 70 -15.03 3.63 -5.98
CA THR A 70 -13.61 4.00 -5.84
C THR A 70 -12.66 2.80 -5.86
N SER A 71 -13.15 1.56 -5.69
CA SER A 71 -12.31 0.35 -5.69
C SER A 71 -11.70 0.00 -7.04
N LYS A 72 -12.21 0.60 -8.14
CA LYS A 72 -11.72 0.41 -9.51
C LYS A 72 -11.47 1.77 -10.13
N ASP A 73 -10.31 1.94 -10.75
CA ASP A 73 -9.98 3.17 -11.50
C ASP A 73 -10.72 3.22 -12.84
N LEU A 74 -12.04 3.32 -12.79
CA LEU A 74 -12.91 3.38 -13.98
C LEU A 74 -12.64 4.60 -14.88
N LYS A 75 -12.02 5.64 -14.32
CA LYS A 75 -11.74 6.90 -15.03
C LYS A 75 -10.29 7.05 -15.47
N GLY A 76 -9.45 6.05 -15.20
CA GLY A 76 -8.02 6.08 -15.52
C GLY A 76 -7.25 7.19 -14.79
N LEU A 77 -7.66 7.56 -13.57
CA LEU A 77 -7.08 8.67 -12.82
C LEU A 77 -5.62 8.42 -12.45
N VAL A 78 -5.26 7.15 -12.21
CA VAL A 78 -3.87 6.76 -11.90
C VAL A 78 -2.92 7.12 -13.04
N HIS A 79 -3.37 7.01 -14.30
CA HIS A 79 -2.56 7.38 -15.46
C HIS A 79 -2.65 8.86 -15.82
N LYS A 80 -3.70 9.53 -15.38
CA LYS A 80 -3.96 10.94 -15.73
C LYS A 80 -3.18 11.92 -14.85
N TYR A 81 -2.93 11.56 -13.60
CA TYR A 81 -2.31 12.44 -12.62
C TYR A 81 -0.98 11.87 -12.13
N ALA A 82 0.00 12.74 -11.91
CA ALA A 82 1.26 12.37 -11.27
C ALA A 82 1.02 11.94 -9.81
N PRO A 83 1.90 11.11 -9.23
CA PRO A 83 1.86 10.78 -7.81
C PRO A 83 1.87 12.04 -6.94
N HIS A 84 1.02 12.06 -5.92
CA HIS A 84 0.94 13.20 -4.99
C HIS A 84 1.78 12.99 -3.72
N ILE A 85 2.27 11.78 -3.52
CA ILE A 85 3.16 11.41 -2.41
C ILE A 85 4.55 11.17 -3.01
N GLU A 86 5.53 11.90 -2.48
CA GLU A 86 6.90 11.84 -2.94
C GLU A 86 7.84 11.66 -1.74
N PHE A 87 8.97 11.00 -1.98
CA PHE A 87 10.04 10.91 -0.99
C PHE A 87 10.86 12.20 -1.00
N THR A 88 11.22 12.67 0.18
CA THR A 88 12.21 13.74 0.34
C THR A 88 13.60 13.25 -0.10
N GLN A 89 14.54 14.17 -0.29
CA GLN A 89 15.93 13.79 -0.58
C GLN A 89 16.52 12.93 0.55
N HIS A 90 16.28 13.28 1.79
CA HIS A 90 16.75 12.53 2.96
C HIS A 90 16.21 11.10 2.96
N GLU A 91 14.92 10.91 2.73
CA GLU A 91 14.28 9.59 2.64
C GLU A 91 14.86 8.75 1.50
N ASN A 92 15.14 9.38 0.35
CA ASN A 92 15.79 8.69 -0.75
C ASN A 92 17.22 8.25 -0.44
N GLU A 93 17.98 9.07 0.29
CA GLU A 93 19.34 8.72 0.73
C GLU A 93 19.30 7.59 1.78
N GLU A 94 18.37 7.66 2.72
CA GLU A 94 18.13 6.60 3.70
C GLU A 94 17.73 5.28 3.04
N GLY A 95 16.77 5.29 2.13
CA GLY A 95 16.34 4.11 1.39
C GLY A 95 17.48 3.45 0.62
N LYS A 96 18.32 4.25 -0.08
CA LYS A 96 19.52 3.75 -0.76
C LYS A 96 20.53 3.13 0.19
N LYS A 97 20.72 3.73 1.38
CA LYS A 97 21.60 3.17 2.42
C LYS A 97 21.09 1.82 2.91
N LEU A 98 19.79 1.71 3.19
CA LEU A 98 19.18 0.46 3.61
C LEU A 98 19.25 -0.61 2.51
N LEU A 99 19.01 -0.24 1.25
CA LEU A 99 19.16 -1.14 0.10
C LEU A 99 20.59 -1.70 -0.02
N LYS A 100 21.59 -0.83 0.18
CA LYS A 100 22.99 -1.26 0.21
C LYS A 100 23.27 -2.21 1.38
N ASN A 101 22.67 -2.00 2.55
CA ASN A 101 22.82 -2.91 3.70
C ASN A 101 22.20 -4.28 3.43
N LEU A 102 21.18 -4.37 2.56
CA LEU A 102 20.64 -5.63 2.06
C LEU A 102 21.58 -6.33 1.03
N GLY A 103 22.64 -5.66 0.57
CA GLY A 103 23.61 -6.19 -0.39
C GLY A 103 23.50 -5.63 -1.81
N VAL A 104 22.39 -5.00 -2.16
CA VAL A 104 22.12 -4.46 -3.50
C VAL A 104 22.92 -3.18 -3.74
N GLN A 105 23.75 -3.16 -4.78
CA GLN A 105 24.57 -1.99 -5.09
C GLN A 105 23.77 -0.96 -5.92
N ARG A 106 24.31 0.27 -6.01
CA ARG A 106 23.62 1.43 -6.56
C ARG A 106 23.07 1.24 -7.99
N ASP A 107 23.80 0.53 -8.83
CA ASP A 107 23.48 0.38 -10.26
C ASP A 107 22.81 -0.97 -10.58
N GLU A 108 22.55 -1.77 -9.55
CA GLU A 108 21.90 -3.07 -9.72
C GLU A 108 20.39 -2.95 -9.73
N LYS A 109 19.75 -3.71 -10.60
CA LYS A 109 18.30 -3.76 -10.72
C LYS A 109 17.73 -4.79 -9.77
N TYR A 110 16.73 -4.41 -9.01
CA TYR A 110 16.00 -5.33 -8.13
C TYR A 110 14.50 -5.34 -8.44
N LEU A 111 13.88 -6.45 -8.12
CA LEU A 111 12.46 -6.71 -8.25
C LEU A 111 11.86 -6.91 -6.87
N CYS A 112 10.62 -6.48 -6.69
CA CYS A 112 9.83 -6.84 -5.51
C CYS A 112 8.91 -8.02 -5.83
N LEU A 113 9.07 -9.11 -5.11
CA LEU A 113 8.22 -10.31 -5.22
C LEU A 113 7.18 -10.31 -4.11
N LEU A 114 5.89 -10.18 -4.49
CA LEU A 114 4.76 -10.20 -3.57
C LEU A 114 3.98 -11.51 -3.74
N VAL A 115 4.16 -12.42 -2.81
CA VAL A 115 3.38 -13.66 -2.80
C VAL A 115 2.42 -13.59 -1.62
N ARG A 116 1.15 -13.44 -1.94
CA ARG A 116 0.10 -13.40 -0.92
C ARG A 116 -0.10 -14.78 -0.31
N ASP A 117 -0.13 -14.84 1.00
CA ASP A 117 -0.57 -15.98 1.79
C ASP A 117 -1.47 -15.53 2.96
N SER A 118 -1.97 -16.47 3.76
CA SER A 118 -2.86 -16.18 4.88
C SER A 118 -2.17 -15.65 6.13
N ALA A 119 -0.82 -15.58 6.18
CA ALA A 119 -0.07 -15.24 7.38
C ALA A 119 -0.48 -13.90 7.98
N TYR A 120 -0.55 -12.87 7.15
CA TYR A 120 -0.91 -11.53 7.59
C TYR A 120 -2.29 -11.47 8.25
N LEU A 121 -3.30 -12.08 7.63
CA LEU A 121 -4.67 -12.05 8.15
C LEU A 121 -4.78 -12.85 9.46
N ASN A 122 -4.09 -13.97 9.56
CA ASN A 122 -4.08 -14.82 10.75
C ASN A 122 -3.36 -14.13 11.93
N GLU A 123 -2.28 -13.40 11.67
CA GLU A 123 -1.49 -12.72 12.69
C GLU A 123 -2.19 -11.44 13.20
N TYR A 124 -2.65 -10.59 12.28
CA TYR A 124 -3.19 -9.27 12.63
C TYR A 124 -4.68 -9.25 12.95
N PHE A 125 -5.41 -10.28 12.54
CA PHE A 125 -6.85 -10.40 12.77
C PHE A 125 -7.23 -11.80 13.26
N PRO A 126 -6.66 -12.25 14.39
CA PRO A 126 -6.93 -13.58 14.91
C PRO A 126 -8.40 -13.75 15.28
N GLY A 127 -8.92 -14.98 15.19
CA GLY A 127 -10.29 -15.31 15.58
C GLY A 127 -11.36 -15.04 14.52
N ARG A 128 -10.99 -14.60 13.32
CA ARG A 128 -11.87 -14.49 12.16
C ARG A 128 -11.60 -15.61 11.17
N ASP A 129 -12.66 -16.14 10.56
CA ASP A 129 -12.52 -17.07 9.44
C ASP A 129 -12.23 -16.28 8.15
N TRP A 130 -11.02 -16.47 7.60
CA TRP A 130 -10.56 -15.85 6.37
C TRP A 130 -10.55 -16.82 5.19
N SER A 131 -11.11 -18.03 5.35
CA SER A 131 -11.09 -19.09 4.31
C SER A 131 -11.70 -18.65 2.98
N TYR A 132 -12.69 -17.75 3.00
CA TYR A 132 -13.29 -17.17 1.80
C TYR A 132 -12.33 -16.31 0.96
N HIS A 133 -11.15 -15.99 1.49
CA HIS A 133 -10.08 -15.30 0.76
C HIS A 133 -8.99 -16.25 0.22
N SER A 134 -9.04 -17.56 0.56
CA SER A 134 -8.00 -18.53 0.20
C SER A 134 -7.76 -18.66 -1.30
N TYR A 135 -8.77 -18.39 -2.14
CA TYR A 135 -8.62 -18.39 -3.62
C TYR A 135 -7.61 -17.33 -4.12
N ARG A 136 -7.22 -16.39 -3.28
CA ARG A 136 -6.23 -15.34 -3.58
C ARG A 136 -4.83 -15.69 -3.07
N ASP A 137 -4.72 -16.74 -2.28
CA ASP A 137 -3.43 -17.15 -1.71
C ASP A 137 -2.64 -17.96 -2.72
N SER A 138 -1.34 -17.79 -2.70
CA SER A 138 -0.42 -18.48 -3.59
C SER A 138 0.71 -19.11 -2.79
N ASN A 139 1.22 -20.23 -3.29
CA ASN A 139 2.36 -20.88 -2.70
C ASN A 139 3.65 -20.35 -3.33
N ILE A 140 4.57 -19.87 -2.49
CA ILE A 140 5.87 -19.34 -2.94
C ILE A 140 6.66 -20.33 -3.81
N LYS A 141 6.49 -21.64 -3.60
CA LYS A 141 7.14 -22.68 -4.41
C LYS A 141 6.75 -22.65 -5.89
N ASN A 142 5.56 -22.14 -6.20
CA ASN A 142 5.10 -22.02 -7.58
C ASN A 142 5.90 -20.99 -8.38
N TYR A 143 6.61 -20.08 -7.68
CA TYR A 143 7.45 -19.04 -8.29
C TYR A 143 8.89 -19.47 -8.49
N SER A 144 9.28 -20.66 -8.02
CA SER A 144 10.69 -21.11 -7.97
C SER A 144 11.39 -21.05 -9.33
N ASN A 145 10.71 -21.44 -10.41
CA ASN A 145 11.30 -21.40 -11.76
C ASN A 145 11.48 -19.96 -12.26
N GLY A 146 10.48 -19.09 -12.02
CA GLY A 146 10.58 -17.68 -12.37
C GLY A 146 11.67 -16.96 -11.57
N ILE A 147 11.78 -17.27 -10.27
CA ILE A 147 12.84 -16.74 -9.41
C ILE A 147 14.21 -17.13 -9.98
N LYS A 148 14.45 -18.41 -10.26
CA LYS A 148 15.74 -18.89 -10.82
C LYS A 148 16.06 -18.19 -12.13
N TYR A 149 15.11 -18.15 -13.05
CA TYR A 149 15.29 -17.47 -14.35
C TYR A 149 15.73 -16.00 -14.18
N LEU A 150 15.06 -15.25 -13.29
CA LEU A 150 15.38 -13.84 -13.08
C LEU A 150 16.73 -13.63 -12.36
N LEU A 151 17.11 -14.56 -11.47
CA LEU A 151 18.44 -14.56 -10.86
C LEU A 151 19.54 -14.83 -11.89
N ASP A 152 19.31 -15.76 -12.83
CA ASP A 152 20.23 -16.08 -13.93
C ASP A 152 20.35 -14.88 -14.89
N GLU A 153 19.28 -14.11 -15.11
CA GLU A 153 19.30 -12.82 -15.84
C GLU A 153 20.01 -11.68 -15.09
N GLY A 154 20.47 -11.93 -13.87
CA GLY A 154 21.26 -10.98 -13.09
C GLY A 154 20.46 -10.01 -12.21
N TYR A 155 19.15 -10.18 -12.09
CA TYR A 155 18.35 -9.34 -11.20
C TYR A 155 18.50 -9.74 -9.74
N TRP A 156 18.38 -8.78 -8.86
CA TRP A 156 18.10 -9.03 -7.44
C TRP A 156 16.61 -9.25 -7.24
N ILE A 157 16.26 -10.18 -6.36
CA ILE A 157 14.86 -10.44 -6.00
C ILE A 157 14.69 -10.21 -4.51
N ILE A 158 13.80 -9.30 -4.16
CA ILE A 158 13.46 -8.97 -2.78
C ILE A 158 12.04 -9.46 -2.52
N ARG A 159 11.90 -10.53 -1.73
CA ARG A 159 10.59 -11.02 -1.32
C ARG A 159 10.02 -10.10 -0.25
N MET A 160 8.93 -9.45 -0.60
CA MET A 160 8.17 -8.58 0.28
C MET A 160 7.19 -9.36 1.16
N GLY A 161 6.73 -8.74 2.24
CA GLY A 161 5.65 -9.25 3.07
C GLY A 161 5.75 -8.79 4.52
N LYS A 162 4.63 -8.43 5.14
CA LYS A 162 4.57 -8.05 6.55
C LYS A 162 4.63 -9.28 7.45
N ALA A 163 3.98 -10.37 7.03
CA ALA A 163 4.06 -11.72 7.61
C ALA A 163 4.04 -12.73 6.46
N THR A 164 4.66 -13.90 6.66
CA THR A 164 4.72 -14.96 5.65
C THR A 164 4.69 -16.34 6.30
N ASN A 165 3.91 -17.27 5.72
CA ASN A 165 3.76 -18.64 6.24
C ASN A 165 4.97 -19.53 5.90
N GLN A 166 5.66 -19.25 4.80
CA GLN A 166 6.70 -20.14 4.28
C GLN A 166 7.97 -19.35 3.98
N LYS A 167 9.11 -19.93 4.32
CA LYS A 167 10.43 -19.42 3.91
C LYS A 167 10.69 -19.76 2.44
N LEU A 168 11.61 -19.01 1.83
CA LEU A 168 12.15 -19.35 0.52
C LEU A 168 13.03 -20.61 0.64
N ASP A 169 12.78 -21.59 -0.23
CA ASP A 169 13.58 -22.83 -0.29
C ASP A 169 14.80 -22.69 -1.25
N ILE A 170 15.02 -21.50 -1.80
CA ILE A 170 16.11 -21.18 -2.72
C ILE A 170 17.13 -20.35 -1.97
N SER A 171 18.40 -20.76 -2.01
CA SER A 171 19.52 -19.98 -1.50
C SER A 171 20.30 -19.40 -2.69
N HIS A 172 20.38 -18.08 -2.76
CA HIS A 172 21.15 -17.38 -3.77
C HIS A 172 21.56 -15.99 -3.24
N GLU A 173 22.76 -15.52 -3.57
CA GLU A 173 23.28 -14.24 -3.08
C GLU A 173 22.41 -13.03 -3.41
N ARG A 174 21.70 -13.07 -4.56
CA ARG A 174 20.81 -12.02 -5.05
C ARG A 174 19.34 -12.26 -4.71
N LEU A 175 19.03 -13.21 -3.82
CA LEU A 175 17.68 -13.50 -3.35
C LEU A 175 17.55 -13.14 -1.88
N ILE A 176 16.74 -12.14 -1.57
CA ILE A 176 16.58 -11.60 -0.23
C ILE A 176 15.16 -11.89 0.27
N ASP A 177 15.02 -12.61 1.37
CA ASP A 177 13.75 -12.72 2.09
C ASP A 177 13.60 -11.54 3.06
N TYR A 178 13.22 -10.38 2.51
CA TYR A 178 13.09 -9.15 3.27
C TYR A 178 11.98 -9.25 4.33
N SER A 179 11.01 -10.12 4.13
CA SER A 179 9.95 -10.36 5.12
C SER A 179 10.48 -10.79 6.50
N LEU A 180 11.69 -11.35 6.54
CA LEU A 180 12.40 -11.82 7.74
C LEU A 180 13.60 -10.92 8.12
N SER A 181 13.81 -9.81 7.42
CA SER A 181 14.97 -8.94 7.61
C SER A 181 14.81 -8.04 8.85
N GLU A 182 15.93 -7.76 9.51
CA GLU A 182 16.04 -6.74 10.57
C GLU A 182 15.87 -5.30 10.04
N TYR A 183 16.06 -5.08 8.74
CA TYR A 183 15.87 -3.76 8.10
C TYR A 183 14.42 -3.48 7.75
N LYS A 184 13.50 -4.39 8.08
CA LYS A 184 12.09 -4.24 7.78
C LYS A 184 11.47 -3.07 8.55
N SER A 185 10.86 -2.16 7.80
CA SER A 185 10.12 -1.01 8.34
C SER A 185 9.04 -0.56 7.38
N ASP A 186 8.02 0.11 7.91
CA ASP A 186 6.92 0.66 7.12
C ASP A 186 7.39 1.65 6.05
N PHE A 187 8.42 2.46 6.36
CA PHE A 187 9.10 3.32 5.38
C PHE A 187 9.75 2.51 4.26
N PHE A 188 10.57 1.53 4.63
CA PHE A 188 11.37 0.81 3.65
C PHE A 188 10.53 -0.13 2.79
N ASP A 189 9.40 -0.66 3.31
CA ASP A 189 8.40 -1.38 2.52
C ASP A 189 7.91 -0.54 1.34
N ILE A 190 7.50 0.72 1.60
CA ILE A 190 7.00 1.63 0.57
C ILE A 190 8.13 2.10 -0.36
N TRP A 191 9.31 2.38 0.20
CA TRP A 191 10.45 2.84 -0.59
C TRP A 191 10.95 1.77 -1.57
N LEU A 192 11.07 0.51 -1.13
CA LEU A 192 11.45 -0.62 -1.99
C LEU A 192 10.46 -0.81 -3.13
N MET A 193 9.17 -0.80 -2.84
CA MET A 193 8.13 -0.95 -3.86
C MET A 193 8.12 0.18 -4.89
N ALA A 194 8.38 1.41 -4.45
CA ALA A 194 8.36 2.59 -5.33
C ALA A 194 9.61 2.70 -6.22
N ASN A 195 10.73 2.09 -5.81
CA ASN A 195 12.02 2.20 -6.50
C ASN A 195 12.46 0.90 -7.18
N CYS A 196 11.69 -0.20 -7.08
CA CYS A 196 12.02 -1.44 -7.77
C CYS A 196 11.89 -1.29 -9.30
N TYR A 197 12.60 -2.14 -10.03
CA TYR A 197 12.53 -2.15 -11.50
C TYR A 197 11.14 -2.59 -11.99
N PHE A 198 10.56 -3.63 -11.36
CA PHE A 198 9.16 -4.01 -11.46
C PHE A 198 8.75 -4.91 -10.28
N CYS A 199 7.43 -5.16 -10.13
CA CYS A 199 6.86 -6.05 -9.14
C CYS A 199 6.27 -7.30 -9.79
N ILE A 200 6.33 -8.42 -9.09
CA ILE A 200 5.70 -9.70 -9.43
C ILE A 200 4.72 -10.07 -8.33
#